data_295219fc21b4909fd04219bc3b48ab29
#
_entry.id   295219fc21b4909fd04219bc3b48ab29
#
_cell.length_a   1.000
_cell.length_b   1.000
_cell.length_c   1.000
_cell.angle_alpha   90.00
_cell.angle_beta   90.00
_cell.angle_gamma   90.00
#
_symmetry.space_group_name_H-M   'P 1'
#
loop_
_entity.id
_entity.type
_entity.pdbx_description
1 polymer ?
#
loop_
_entity_poly.entity_id
_entity_poly.type
_entity_poly.pdbx_seq_one_letter_code
_entity_poly.pdbx_strand_id
1 'polypeptide(L)'
;GAQIINDSPDPTHRWIVTTVARLAERAGIAMPEVAIYEGEANAFATGAFKNSALVAVSTGLLHGMTREEVEAVIGHEIAHVANGDMVTLTLIQGVTNTFVIFLSRVIGYLVDQALSGNRDGRESRGPGIGYTITSMVLEVVLGILASMIVAWFSRWREFRADAGSARLLGDRTPMMRALARLGGIDSGDLPQNVQAMGITGHPSGLMALFSSHPPIEERIQALREGR
;
A
#
# COMPACT_ATOMS: atom_id res chain seq x y z
N GLY A 1 12.28 9.74 -16.78
CA GLY A 1 12.12 8.30 -16.90
C GLY A 1 13.07 7.58 -15.97
N ALA A 2 12.70 6.38 -15.50
CA ALA A 2 13.59 5.56 -14.68
C ALA A 2 14.70 4.95 -15.56
N GLN A 3 15.93 4.92 -15.04
CA GLN A 3 17.10 4.34 -15.70
C GLN A 3 17.48 3.05 -14.92
N ILE A 4 17.60 1.93 -15.64
CA ILE A 4 18.12 0.68 -15.05
C ILE A 4 19.63 0.85 -14.81
N ILE A 5 20.10 0.44 -13.62
CA ILE A 5 21.48 0.66 -13.16
C ILE A 5 22.23 -0.62 -12.79
N ASN A 6 21.70 -1.80 -13.11
CA ASN A 6 22.30 -3.07 -12.72
C ASN A 6 23.78 -3.20 -13.17
N ASP A 7 24.13 -2.69 -14.35
CA ASP A 7 25.48 -2.76 -14.93
C ASP A 7 26.22 -1.41 -14.89
N SER A 8 25.75 -0.45 -14.09
CA SER A 8 26.33 0.89 -14.02
C SER A 8 27.70 0.89 -13.34
N PRO A 9 28.70 1.61 -13.87
CA PRO A 9 30.01 1.75 -13.25
C PRO A 9 30.03 2.72 -12.07
N ASP A 10 28.98 3.53 -11.89
CA ASP A 10 28.89 4.52 -10.83
C ASP A 10 28.96 3.88 -9.44
N PRO A 11 29.80 4.39 -8.51
CA PRO A 11 29.93 3.81 -7.16
C PRO A 11 28.65 3.82 -6.35
N THR A 12 27.81 4.85 -6.48
CA THR A 12 26.52 4.94 -5.78
C THR A 12 25.54 3.92 -6.33
N HIS A 13 25.47 3.79 -7.65
CA HIS A 13 24.63 2.78 -8.30
C HIS A 13 25.04 1.36 -7.90
N ARG A 14 26.33 1.06 -7.91
CA ARG A 14 26.86 -0.25 -7.45
C ARG A 14 26.50 -0.54 -5.99
N TRP A 15 26.58 0.47 -5.14
CA TRP A 15 26.18 0.31 -3.75
C TRP A 15 24.69 -0.04 -3.64
N ILE A 16 23.78 0.64 -4.36
CA ILE A 16 22.36 0.35 -4.40
C ILE A 16 22.11 -1.09 -4.90
N VAL A 17 22.70 -1.45 -6.04
CA VAL A 17 22.56 -2.80 -6.63
C VAL A 17 23.04 -3.88 -5.66
N THR A 18 24.20 -3.69 -5.01
CA THR A 18 24.71 -4.63 -4.00
C THR A 18 23.80 -4.72 -2.79
N THR A 19 23.23 -3.60 -2.34
CA THR A 19 22.28 -3.57 -1.23
C THR A 19 21.02 -4.35 -1.58
N VAL A 20 20.44 -4.10 -2.76
CA VAL A 20 19.25 -4.84 -3.25
C VAL A 20 19.55 -6.34 -3.36
N ALA A 21 20.70 -6.72 -3.93
CA ALA A 21 21.09 -8.13 -4.06
C ALA A 21 21.17 -8.83 -2.69
N ARG A 22 21.84 -8.22 -1.73
CA ARG A 22 21.97 -8.76 -0.37
C ARG A 22 20.63 -8.91 0.35
N LEU A 23 19.75 -7.91 0.21
CA LEU A 23 18.44 -7.94 0.85
C LEU A 23 17.48 -8.91 0.14
N ALA A 24 17.54 -9.03 -1.18
CA ALA A 24 16.79 -10.00 -1.96
C ALA A 24 17.17 -11.45 -1.60
N GLU A 25 18.47 -11.72 -1.47
CA GLU A 25 18.98 -13.03 -1.00
C GLU A 25 18.44 -13.37 0.40
N ARG A 26 18.52 -12.41 1.35
CA ARG A 26 17.97 -12.60 2.70
C ARG A 26 16.46 -12.81 2.72
N ALA A 27 15.75 -12.18 1.79
CA ALA A 27 14.29 -12.30 1.65
C ALA A 27 13.87 -13.58 0.89
N GLY A 28 14.82 -14.30 0.28
CA GLY A 28 14.55 -15.50 -0.51
C GLY A 28 13.79 -15.22 -1.81
N ILE A 29 14.07 -14.10 -2.45
CA ILE A 29 13.53 -13.73 -3.77
C ILE A 29 14.64 -13.63 -4.80
N ALA A 30 14.28 -13.76 -6.08
CA ALA A 30 15.23 -13.50 -7.18
C ALA A 30 15.67 -12.03 -7.15
N MET A 31 16.89 -11.76 -7.64
CA MET A 31 17.43 -10.42 -7.76
C MET A 31 16.50 -9.55 -8.62
N PRO A 32 15.93 -8.45 -8.07
CA PRO A 32 15.14 -7.52 -8.85
C PRO A 32 15.99 -6.72 -9.85
N GLU A 33 15.38 -6.22 -10.91
CA GLU A 33 15.97 -5.11 -11.65
C GLU A 33 16.03 -3.88 -10.72
N VAL A 34 17.08 -3.10 -10.86
CA VAL A 34 17.29 -1.90 -10.05
C VAL A 34 17.29 -0.67 -10.95
N ALA A 35 16.47 0.31 -10.62
CA ALA A 35 16.39 1.55 -11.36
C ALA A 35 16.58 2.77 -10.45
N ILE A 36 17.04 3.87 -11.05
CA ILE A 36 17.07 5.19 -10.43
C ILE A 36 16.22 6.16 -11.27
N TYR A 37 15.58 7.10 -10.63
CA TYR A 37 14.80 8.15 -11.29
C TYR A 37 14.92 9.49 -10.57
N GLU A 38 14.74 10.57 -11.31
CA GLU A 38 14.70 11.91 -10.73
C GLU A 38 13.33 12.18 -10.09
N GLY A 39 13.33 12.62 -8.84
CA GLY A 39 12.11 12.93 -8.10
C GLY A 39 12.37 13.22 -6.63
N GLU A 40 11.31 13.58 -5.92
CA GLU A 40 11.31 13.74 -4.47
C GLU A 40 11.66 12.42 -3.77
N ALA A 41 11.92 12.49 -2.46
CA ALA A 41 12.32 11.32 -1.66
C ALA A 41 11.26 10.21 -1.72
N ASN A 42 11.53 9.19 -2.53
CA ASN A 42 10.63 8.06 -2.74
C ASN A 42 11.38 6.82 -3.23
N ALA A 43 10.85 5.65 -2.94
CA ALA A 43 11.22 4.39 -3.57
C ALA A 43 9.95 3.58 -3.82
N PHE A 44 9.99 2.69 -4.78
CA PHE A 44 8.89 1.76 -5.02
C PHE A 44 9.39 0.45 -5.64
N ALA A 45 8.69 -0.62 -5.35
CA ALA A 45 8.83 -1.87 -6.06
C ALA A 45 7.63 -2.10 -6.99
N THR A 46 7.86 -2.70 -8.14
CA THR A 46 6.83 -3.14 -9.07
C THR A 46 7.16 -4.53 -9.61
N GLY A 47 6.17 -5.24 -10.08
CA GLY A 47 6.30 -6.60 -10.60
C GLY A 47 5.20 -7.51 -10.06
N ALA A 48 4.64 -8.34 -10.92
CA ALA A 48 3.55 -9.26 -10.55
C ALA A 48 4.04 -10.48 -9.75
N PHE A 49 5.31 -10.84 -9.86
CA PHE A 49 5.86 -12.06 -9.26
C PHE A 49 7.17 -11.79 -8.53
N LYS A 50 7.44 -12.61 -7.49
CA LYS A 50 8.67 -12.53 -6.68
C LYS A 50 9.97 -12.63 -7.51
N ASN A 51 9.90 -13.27 -8.67
CA ASN A 51 11.05 -13.50 -9.55
C ASN A 51 11.09 -12.53 -10.74
N SER A 52 10.21 -11.55 -10.79
CA SER A 52 10.14 -10.55 -11.87
C SER A 52 9.71 -9.22 -11.24
N ALA A 53 10.57 -8.68 -10.39
CA ALA A 53 10.37 -7.41 -9.71
C ALA A 53 11.40 -6.38 -10.16
N LEU A 54 11.02 -5.11 -10.06
CA LEU A 54 11.89 -3.96 -10.23
C LEU A 54 11.79 -3.12 -8.97
N VAL A 55 12.93 -2.71 -8.44
CA VAL A 55 13.03 -1.75 -7.33
C VAL A 55 13.59 -0.45 -7.88
N ALA A 56 12.84 0.63 -7.73
CA ALA A 56 13.25 1.96 -8.18
C ALA A 56 13.46 2.90 -6.99
N VAL A 57 14.54 3.66 -7.04
CA VAL A 57 14.95 4.60 -5.98
C VAL A 57 15.08 6.00 -6.59
N SER A 58 14.52 7.01 -5.95
CA SER A 58 14.64 8.39 -6.42
C SER A 58 15.97 9.04 -6.01
N THR A 59 16.41 10.00 -6.82
CA THR A 59 17.56 10.86 -6.48
C THR A 59 17.30 11.66 -5.21
N GLY A 60 16.07 12.11 -4.98
CA GLY A 60 15.68 12.82 -3.76
C GLY A 60 15.85 11.97 -2.50
N LEU A 61 15.55 10.66 -2.56
CA LEU A 61 15.78 9.75 -1.45
C LEU A 61 17.28 9.64 -1.14
N LEU A 62 18.12 9.50 -2.17
CA LEU A 62 19.57 9.35 -2.02
C LEU A 62 20.25 10.61 -1.47
N HIS A 63 19.73 11.80 -1.79
CA HIS A 63 20.25 13.05 -1.28
C HIS A 63 19.71 13.42 0.10
N GLY A 64 18.46 13.02 0.40
CA GLY A 64 17.76 13.39 1.63
C GLY A 64 17.97 12.44 2.80
N MET A 65 18.55 11.25 2.58
CA MET A 65 18.67 10.20 3.59
C MET A 65 20.10 9.70 3.74
N THR A 66 20.41 9.17 4.93
CA THR A 66 21.65 8.42 5.13
C THR A 66 21.59 7.07 4.41
N ARG A 67 22.76 6.46 4.17
CA ARG A 67 22.81 5.14 3.55
C ARG A 67 22.02 4.08 4.30
N GLU A 68 22.05 4.11 5.63
CA GLU A 68 21.32 3.20 6.49
C GLU A 68 19.80 3.38 6.34
N GLU A 69 19.33 4.61 6.24
CA GLU A 69 17.91 4.93 6.01
C GLU A 69 17.45 4.49 4.61
N VAL A 70 18.27 4.75 3.58
CA VAL A 70 17.99 4.28 2.20
C VAL A 70 17.94 2.75 2.16
N GLU A 71 18.87 2.08 2.84
CA GLU A 71 18.89 0.61 2.96
C GLU A 71 17.60 0.08 3.63
N ALA A 72 17.10 0.78 4.66
CA ALA A 72 15.86 0.42 5.32
C ALA A 72 14.64 0.59 4.41
N VAL A 73 14.59 1.66 3.62
CA VAL A 73 13.52 1.87 2.62
C VAL A 73 13.58 0.80 1.53
N ILE A 74 14.77 0.47 1.01
CA ILE A 74 14.94 -0.64 0.06
C ILE A 74 14.49 -1.98 0.68
N GLY A 75 14.81 -2.22 1.95
CA GLY A 75 14.37 -3.41 2.69
C GLY A 75 12.85 -3.49 2.82
N HIS A 76 12.18 -2.36 3.01
CA HIS A 76 10.73 -2.25 3.03
C HIS A 76 10.12 -2.64 1.66
N GLU A 77 10.65 -2.11 0.56
CA GLU A 77 10.19 -2.46 -0.79
C GLU A 77 10.42 -3.95 -1.11
N ILE A 78 11.58 -4.49 -0.73
CA ILE A 78 11.87 -5.92 -0.89
C ILE A 78 10.93 -6.79 -0.05
N ALA A 79 10.56 -6.34 1.15
CA ALA A 79 9.59 -7.05 1.98
C ALA A 79 8.21 -7.11 1.31
N HIS A 80 7.75 -6.05 0.65
CA HIS A 80 6.53 -6.06 -0.15
C HIS A 80 6.58 -7.09 -1.28
N VAL A 81 7.69 -7.16 -2.02
CA VAL A 81 7.90 -8.16 -3.08
C VAL A 81 7.88 -9.57 -2.50
N ALA A 82 8.63 -9.82 -1.43
CA ALA A 82 8.71 -11.12 -0.77
C ALA A 82 7.36 -11.59 -0.21
N ASN A 83 6.55 -10.68 0.29
CA ASN A 83 5.21 -10.95 0.79
C ASN A 83 4.18 -11.20 -0.33
N GLY A 84 4.46 -10.81 -1.58
CA GLY A 84 3.51 -10.84 -2.69
C GLY A 84 2.37 -9.83 -2.54
N ASP A 85 2.64 -8.70 -1.90
CA ASP A 85 1.63 -7.73 -1.49
C ASP A 85 0.92 -7.08 -2.68
N MET A 86 1.58 -6.92 -3.83
CA MET A 86 0.99 -6.35 -5.05
C MET A 86 -0.10 -7.27 -5.61
N VAL A 87 0.20 -8.57 -5.74
CA VAL A 87 -0.76 -9.56 -6.25
C VAL A 87 -1.94 -9.69 -5.29
N THR A 88 -1.64 -9.80 -4.00
CA THR A 88 -2.68 -9.96 -2.97
C THR A 88 -3.63 -8.76 -2.93
N LEU A 89 -3.11 -7.53 -3.00
CA LEU A 89 -3.94 -6.33 -3.03
C LEU A 89 -4.84 -6.27 -4.27
N THR A 90 -4.27 -6.58 -5.44
CA THR A 90 -5.03 -6.63 -6.71
C THR A 90 -6.14 -7.68 -6.66
N LEU A 91 -5.86 -8.85 -6.10
CA LEU A 91 -6.86 -9.91 -5.94
C LEU A 91 -7.97 -9.49 -4.97
N ILE A 92 -7.63 -8.90 -3.83
CA ILE A 92 -8.62 -8.40 -2.86
C ILE A 92 -9.51 -7.34 -3.53
N GLN A 93 -8.94 -6.39 -4.25
CA GLN A 93 -9.70 -5.38 -4.99
C GLN A 93 -10.61 -6.00 -6.04
N GLY A 94 -10.11 -6.95 -6.83
CA GLY A 94 -10.90 -7.63 -7.87
C GLY A 94 -12.05 -8.43 -7.27
N VAL A 95 -11.79 -9.21 -6.23
CA VAL A 95 -12.81 -10.02 -5.55
C VAL A 95 -13.87 -9.14 -4.89
N THR A 96 -13.48 -8.14 -4.11
CA THR A 96 -14.43 -7.24 -3.45
C THR A 96 -15.28 -6.48 -4.45
N ASN A 97 -14.69 -5.98 -5.55
CA ASN A 97 -15.44 -5.29 -6.60
C ASN A 97 -16.45 -6.22 -7.29
N THR A 98 -16.07 -7.48 -7.55
CA THR A 98 -16.98 -8.47 -8.13
C THR A 98 -18.17 -8.74 -7.20
N PHE A 99 -17.93 -8.87 -5.88
CA PHE A 99 -19.01 -9.03 -4.91
C PHE A 99 -19.93 -7.80 -4.84
N VAL A 100 -19.38 -6.59 -4.87
CA VAL A 100 -20.17 -5.35 -4.89
C VAL A 100 -21.12 -5.36 -6.08
N ILE A 101 -20.61 -5.60 -7.29
CA ILE A 101 -21.40 -5.62 -8.51
C ILE A 101 -22.45 -6.75 -8.48
N PHE A 102 -22.05 -7.94 -8.07
CA PHE A 102 -22.95 -9.10 -8.03
C PHE A 102 -24.10 -8.88 -7.03
N LEU A 103 -23.78 -8.53 -5.78
CA LEU A 103 -24.78 -8.36 -4.74
C LEU A 103 -25.74 -7.21 -5.03
N SER A 104 -25.23 -6.07 -5.53
CA SER A 104 -26.10 -4.93 -5.88
C SER A 104 -27.11 -5.30 -6.97
N ARG A 105 -26.71 -6.09 -7.95
CA ARG A 105 -27.60 -6.56 -9.05
C ARG A 105 -28.59 -7.59 -8.58
N VAL A 106 -28.17 -8.57 -7.79
CA VAL A 106 -29.07 -9.61 -7.26
C VAL A 106 -30.12 -8.99 -6.35
N ILE A 107 -29.71 -8.13 -5.42
CA ILE A 107 -30.64 -7.47 -4.50
C ILE A 107 -31.56 -6.50 -5.27
N GLY A 108 -31.00 -5.74 -6.23
CA GLY A 108 -31.77 -4.86 -7.09
C GLY A 108 -32.87 -5.61 -7.83
N TYR A 109 -32.57 -6.79 -8.38
CA TYR A 109 -33.54 -7.65 -9.07
C TYR A 109 -34.63 -8.13 -8.08
N LEU A 110 -34.26 -8.60 -6.91
CA LEU A 110 -35.23 -9.08 -5.89
C LEU A 110 -36.17 -7.96 -5.43
N VAL A 111 -35.64 -6.74 -5.23
CA VAL A 111 -36.45 -5.57 -4.86
C VAL A 111 -37.40 -5.18 -5.99
N ASP A 112 -36.91 -5.14 -7.22
CA ASP A 112 -37.75 -4.80 -8.39
C ASP A 112 -38.88 -5.82 -8.56
N GLN A 113 -38.60 -7.12 -8.39
CA GLN A 113 -39.60 -8.17 -8.43
C GLN A 113 -40.64 -8.03 -7.32
N ALA A 114 -40.21 -7.72 -6.08
CA ALA A 114 -41.11 -7.52 -4.97
C ALA A 114 -42.02 -6.30 -5.15
N LEU A 115 -41.49 -5.23 -5.74
CA LEU A 115 -42.28 -4.01 -6.04
C LEU A 115 -43.19 -4.17 -7.25
N SER A 116 -42.83 -5.04 -8.20
CA SER A 116 -43.60 -5.29 -9.46
C SER A 116 -44.69 -6.34 -9.30
N GLY A 117 -44.72 -7.12 -8.22
CA GLY A 117 -45.59 -8.27 -7.96
C GLY A 117 -47.10 -7.99 -7.93
N ASN A 118 -47.55 -6.74 -8.21
CA ASN A 118 -48.96 -6.36 -8.25
C ASN A 118 -49.33 -5.54 -9.52
N ARG A 119 -48.49 -5.59 -10.57
CA ARG A 119 -48.81 -4.90 -11.82
C ARG A 119 -49.31 -5.89 -12.87
N ASP A 120 -50.65 -6.04 -12.91
CA ASP A 120 -51.34 -6.78 -13.97
C ASP A 120 -50.92 -6.30 -15.37
N GLY A 121 -50.35 -7.18 -16.16
CA GLY A 121 -50.54 -7.21 -17.61
C GLY A 121 -49.68 -6.33 -18.49
N ARG A 122 -48.57 -5.73 -18.05
CA ARG A 122 -47.59 -5.12 -18.98
C ARG A 122 -46.27 -5.83 -18.92
N GLU A 123 -45.98 -6.59 -19.99
CA GLU A 123 -44.65 -7.15 -20.26
C GLU A 123 -43.62 -6.00 -20.36
N SER A 124 -43.04 -5.63 -19.23
CA SER A 124 -41.89 -4.74 -19.20
C SER A 124 -40.63 -5.59 -19.53
N ARG A 125 -40.18 -5.50 -20.76
CA ARG A 125 -39.03 -6.24 -21.30
C ARG A 125 -37.67 -5.72 -20.77
N GLY A 126 -37.52 -5.46 -19.49
CA GLY A 126 -36.26 -5.01 -18.96
C GLY A 126 -36.31 -4.68 -17.46
N PRO A 127 -35.14 -4.44 -16.85
CA PRO A 127 -35.06 -4.03 -15.44
C PRO A 127 -35.85 -2.74 -15.22
N GLY A 128 -36.72 -2.73 -14.21
CA GLY A 128 -37.50 -1.56 -13.84
C GLY A 128 -36.68 -0.44 -13.21
N ILE A 129 -37.31 0.72 -13.00
CA ILE A 129 -36.71 1.85 -12.29
C ILE A 129 -36.29 1.43 -10.88
N GLY A 130 -37.06 0.55 -10.22
CA GLY A 130 -36.75 -0.02 -8.91
C GLY A 130 -35.41 -0.76 -8.89
N TYR A 131 -35.15 -1.59 -9.91
CA TYR A 131 -33.86 -2.26 -10.08
C TYR A 131 -32.71 -1.25 -10.21
N THR A 132 -32.85 -0.27 -11.10
CA THR A 132 -31.78 0.69 -11.40
C THR A 132 -31.40 1.52 -10.17
N ILE A 133 -32.40 2.06 -9.47
CA ILE A 133 -32.16 2.88 -8.27
C ILE A 133 -31.55 2.03 -7.15
N THR A 134 -32.13 0.85 -6.89
CA THR A 134 -31.64 -0.03 -5.82
C THR A 134 -30.22 -0.50 -6.09
N SER A 135 -29.93 -0.94 -7.32
CA SER A 135 -28.57 -1.37 -7.68
C SER A 135 -27.57 -0.25 -7.54
N MET A 136 -27.91 0.97 -7.99
CA MET A 136 -27.03 2.14 -7.89
C MET A 136 -26.73 2.52 -6.42
N VAL A 137 -27.76 2.54 -5.57
CA VAL A 137 -27.58 2.85 -4.13
C VAL A 137 -26.72 1.76 -3.46
N LEU A 138 -26.98 0.49 -3.76
CA LEU A 138 -26.21 -0.61 -3.20
C LEU A 138 -24.76 -0.62 -3.71
N GLU A 139 -24.51 -0.31 -4.98
CA GLU A 139 -23.13 -0.18 -5.49
C GLU A 139 -22.35 0.88 -4.72
N VAL A 140 -22.96 2.01 -4.39
CA VAL A 140 -22.33 3.06 -3.58
C VAL A 140 -22.07 2.57 -2.16
N VAL A 141 -23.07 2.02 -1.47
CA VAL A 141 -22.96 1.57 -0.07
C VAL A 141 -21.96 0.43 0.07
N LEU A 142 -22.09 -0.61 -0.76
CA LEU A 142 -21.18 -1.76 -0.75
C LEU A 142 -19.77 -1.38 -1.21
N GLY A 143 -19.66 -0.43 -2.15
CA GLY A 143 -18.38 0.13 -2.60
C GLY A 143 -17.63 0.85 -1.46
N ILE A 144 -18.34 1.60 -0.63
CA ILE A 144 -17.77 2.22 0.57
C ILE A 144 -17.24 1.14 1.53
N LEU A 145 -18.03 0.10 1.81
CA LEU A 145 -17.59 -1.00 2.67
C LEU A 145 -16.39 -1.76 2.08
N ALA A 146 -16.39 -2.02 0.78
CA ALA A 146 -15.28 -2.66 0.09
C ALA A 146 -14.00 -1.81 0.17
N SER A 147 -14.10 -0.49 0.01
CA SER A 147 -12.95 0.41 0.11
C SER A 147 -12.33 0.43 1.53
N MET A 148 -13.15 0.29 2.58
CA MET A 148 -12.66 0.15 3.96
C MET A 148 -11.87 -1.14 4.17
N ILE A 149 -12.33 -2.26 3.58
CA ILE A 149 -11.61 -3.54 3.63
C ILE A 149 -10.26 -3.42 2.93
N VAL A 150 -10.23 -2.85 1.73
CA VAL A 150 -8.99 -2.63 0.95
C VAL A 150 -8.03 -1.72 1.71
N ALA A 151 -8.52 -0.62 2.29
CA ALA A 151 -7.70 0.30 3.08
C ALA A 151 -7.15 -0.35 4.36
N TRP A 152 -7.97 -1.15 5.06
CA TRP A 152 -7.51 -1.92 6.22
C TRP A 152 -6.37 -2.88 5.84
N PHE A 153 -6.54 -3.66 4.76
CA PHE A 153 -5.51 -4.57 4.28
C PHE A 153 -4.24 -3.81 3.84
N SER A 154 -4.42 -2.67 3.15
CA SER A 154 -3.29 -1.81 2.74
C SER A 154 -2.47 -1.34 3.95
N ARG A 155 -3.12 -0.89 5.03
CA ARG A 155 -2.42 -0.52 6.27
C ARG A 155 -1.72 -1.70 6.94
N TRP A 156 -2.36 -2.85 7.00
CA TRP A 156 -1.78 -4.05 7.61
C TRP A 156 -0.50 -4.52 6.90
N ARG A 157 -0.47 -4.47 5.57
CA ARG A 157 0.74 -4.82 4.80
C ARG A 157 1.91 -3.87 5.05
N GLU A 158 1.66 -2.57 5.32
CA GLU A 158 2.70 -1.60 5.65
C GLU A 158 3.43 -1.98 6.95
N PHE A 159 2.69 -2.32 8.01
CA PHE A 159 3.30 -2.82 9.25
C PHE A 159 4.13 -4.08 9.02
N ARG A 160 3.65 -4.99 8.19
CA ARG A 160 4.40 -6.20 7.80
C ARG A 160 5.68 -5.88 7.03
N ALA A 161 5.64 -4.91 6.14
CA ALA A 161 6.79 -4.50 5.35
C ALA A 161 7.84 -3.80 6.23
N ASP A 162 7.40 -2.95 7.17
CA ASP A 162 8.29 -2.32 8.17
C ASP A 162 9.00 -3.36 9.04
N ALA A 163 8.25 -4.28 9.60
CA ALA A 163 8.81 -5.39 10.36
C ALA A 163 9.70 -6.31 9.48
N GLY A 164 9.35 -6.45 8.19
CA GLY A 164 10.16 -7.16 7.20
C GLY A 164 11.50 -6.48 6.97
N SER A 165 11.50 -5.18 6.74
CA SER A 165 12.72 -4.37 6.62
C SER A 165 13.62 -4.53 7.85
N ALA A 166 13.06 -4.35 9.04
CA ALA A 166 13.79 -4.50 10.30
C ALA A 166 14.42 -5.88 10.45
N ARG A 167 13.74 -6.96 10.04
CA ARG A 167 14.27 -8.32 10.04
C ARG A 167 15.40 -8.52 9.03
N LEU A 168 15.24 -7.97 7.82
CA LEU A 168 16.25 -8.05 6.76
C LEU A 168 17.54 -7.32 7.14
N LEU A 169 17.44 -6.19 7.85
CA LEU A 169 18.58 -5.44 8.32
C LEU A 169 19.17 -6.00 9.63
N GLY A 170 18.36 -6.66 10.45
CA GLY A 170 18.72 -7.08 11.82
C GLY A 170 18.62 -5.95 12.84
N ASP A 171 18.17 -4.76 12.45
CA ASP A 171 17.96 -3.59 13.29
C ASP A 171 16.71 -2.81 12.83
N ARG A 172 15.92 -2.31 13.78
CA ARG A 172 14.71 -1.51 13.55
C ARG A 172 15.00 -0.03 13.42
N THR A 173 16.12 0.41 14.00
CA THR A 173 16.47 1.84 14.12
C THR A 173 16.57 2.54 12.77
N PRO A 174 17.18 1.98 11.73
CA PRO A 174 17.22 2.62 10.41
C PRO A 174 15.83 2.86 9.82
N MET A 175 14.90 1.89 9.96
CA MET A 175 13.55 2.05 9.44
C MET A 175 12.74 3.11 10.22
N MET A 176 12.88 3.16 11.54
CA MET A 176 12.25 4.21 12.34
C MET A 176 12.76 5.61 11.98
N ARG A 177 14.07 5.75 11.73
CA ARG A 177 14.67 7.03 11.27
C ARG A 177 14.18 7.41 9.87
N ALA A 178 14.14 6.46 8.94
CA ALA A 178 13.63 6.68 7.59
C ALA A 178 12.18 7.17 7.63
N LEU A 179 11.31 6.51 8.41
CA LEU A 179 9.93 6.93 8.61
C LEU A 179 9.82 8.33 9.21
N ALA A 180 10.60 8.64 10.25
CA ALA A 180 10.61 9.97 10.87
C ALA A 180 10.99 11.05 9.85
N ARG A 181 12.02 10.80 9.04
CA ARG A 181 12.45 11.73 7.99
C ARG A 181 11.42 11.90 6.90
N LEU A 182 10.78 10.83 6.44
CA LEU A 182 9.68 10.89 5.45
C LEU A 182 8.46 11.65 5.99
N GLY A 183 8.23 11.60 7.30
CA GLY A 183 7.18 12.36 7.98
C GLY A 183 7.50 13.81 8.27
N GLY A 184 8.69 14.29 7.91
CA GLY A 184 9.15 15.64 8.26
C GLY A 184 9.41 15.82 9.75
N ILE A 185 9.59 14.73 10.49
CA ILE A 185 9.93 14.74 11.92
C ILE A 185 11.45 14.78 12.01
N ASP A 186 12.01 15.80 12.66
CA ASP A 186 13.45 15.91 12.85
C ASP A 186 13.99 14.68 13.61
N SER A 187 14.96 14.01 12.99
CA SER A 187 15.55 12.77 13.53
C SER A 187 16.43 12.98 14.78
N GLY A 188 16.59 14.21 15.24
CA GLY A 188 17.36 14.57 16.44
C GLY A 188 16.60 14.35 17.75
N ASP A 189 15.30 14.50 17.72
CA ASP A 189 14.41 14.32 18.86
C ASP A 189 13.29 13.35 18.46
N LEU A 190 13.48 12.07 18.68
CA LEU A 190 12.36 11.15 18.79
C LEU A 190 11.73 11.38 20.18
N PRO A 191 10.77 12.32 20.33
CA PRO A 191 10.23 12.66 21.65
C PRO A 191 9.50 11.44 22.20
N GLN A 192 9.68 11.20 23.48
CA GLN A 192 8.86 10.22 24.21
C GLN A 192 7.37 10.58 24.21
N ASN A 193 7.00 11.74 23.67
CA ASN A 193 5.66 12.32 23.68
C ASN A 193 5.16 12.70 22.27
N VAL A 194 5.21 11.76 21.31
CA VAL A 194 4.59 11.98 19.97
C VAL A 194 3.05 12.12 20.05
N GLN A 195 2.45 11.89 21.21
CA GLN A 195 1.00 12.07 21.46
C GLN A 195 0.51 13.53 21.43
N ALA A 196 1.39 14.53 21.47
CA ALA A 196 0.99 15.94 21.62
C ALA A 196 1.00 16.78 20.34
N MET A 197 1.50 16.29 19.22
CA MET A 197 1.56 17.05 17.96
C MET A 197 0.50 16.62 16.94
N GLY A 198 -0.77 16.64 17.37
CA GLY A 198 -1.93 16.44 16.48
C GLY A 198 -2.29 17.69 15.68
N ILE A 199 -1.34 18.35 15.01
CA ILE A 199 -1.63 19.54 14.20
C ILE A 199 -0.88 19.48 12.88
N THR A 200 -1.08 18.45 12.09
CA THR A 200 -0.92 18.54 10.63
C THR A 200 -1.66 17.38 9.97
N GLY A 201 -2.85 17.68 9.46
CA GLY A 201 -3.44 16.99 8.33
C GLY A 201 -3.71 15.47 8.37
N HIS A 202 -3.70 14.82 9.52
CA HIS A 202 -4.09 13.42 9.60
C HIS A 202 -5.60 13.30 9.39
N PRO A 203 -6.06 12.44 8.49
CA PRO A 203 -7.48 12.18 8.35
C PRO A 203 -8.01 11.62 9.68
N SER A 204 -8.80 12.42 10.39
CA SER A 204 -9.42 12.03 11.66
C SER A 204 -10.81 11.43 11.45
N GLY A 205 -11.23 10.56 12.35
CA GLY A 205 -12.57 9.98 12.31
C GLY A 205 -12.79 9.04 11.12
N LEU A 206 -13.95 9.16 10.47
CA LEU A 206 -14.34 8.29 9.35
C LEU A 206 -13.36 8.33 8.17
N MET A 207 -12.70 9.47 7.91
CA MET A 207 -11.74 9.58 6.80
C MET A 207 -10.48 8.74 7.02
N ALA A 208 -10.08 8.48 8.26
CA ALA A 208 -8.94 7.60 8.57
C ALA A 208 -9.20 6.15 8.11
N LEU A 209 -10.46 5.71 8.03
CA LEU A 209 -10.82 4.38 7.55
C LEU A 209 -10.52 4.17 6.06
N PHE A 210 -10.43 5.25 5.29
CA PHE A 210 -10.16 5.23 3.85
C PHE A 210 -8.68 5.50 3.51
N SER A 211 -7.84 5.80 4.51
CA SER A 211 -6.41 5.98 4.29
C SER A 211 -5.75 4.67 3.92
N SER A 212 -4.98 4.67 2.82
CA SER A 212 -4.22 3.52 2.35
C SER A 212 -2.92 3.29 3.13
N HIS A 213 -2.42 4.32 3.82
CA HIS A 213 -1.22 4.25 4.65
C HIS A 213 -1.56 4.59 6.10
N PRO A 214 -0.99 3.84 7.08
CA PRO A 214 -1.13 4.20 8.48
C PRO A 214 -0.34 5.49 8.78
N PRO A 215 -0.72 6.24 9.81
CA PRO A 215 0.10 7.34 10.31
C PRO A 215 1.53 6.88 10.61
N ILE A 216 2.50 7.73 10.31
CA ILE A 216 3.92 7.41 10.49
C ILE A 216 4.25 7.12 11.95
N GLU A 217 3.62 7.83 12.86
CA GLU A 217 3.76 7.66 14.30
C GLU A 217 3.34 6.25 14.75
N GLU A 218 2.24 5.72 14.21
CA GLU A 218 1.76 4.36 14.49
C GLU A 218 2.74 3.31 13.95
N ARG A 219 3.33 3.53 12.77
CA ARG A 219 4.35 2.65 12.18
C ARG A 219 5.61 2.62 13.04
N ILE A 220 6.10 3.79 13.46
CA ILE A 220 7.26 3.91 14.36
C ILE A 220 6.97 3.22 15.69
N GLN A 221 5.78 3.41 16.26
CA GLN A 221 5.39 2.77 17.51
C GLN A 221 5.33 1.25 17.39
N ALA A 222 4.76 0.72 16.31
CA ALA A 222 4.72 -0.72 16.03
C ALA A 222 6.13 -1.32 15.95
N LEU A 223 7.07 -0.63 15.28
CA LEU A 223 8.47 -1.04 15.21
C LEU A 223 9.14 -1.05 16.60
N ARG A 224 8.87 -0.06 17.47
CA ARG A 224 9.38 -0.03 18.86
C ARG A 224 8.89 -1.23 19.67
N GLU A 225 7.62 -1.57 19.52
CA GLU A 225 7.00 -2.69 20.23
C GLU A 225 7.37 -4.07 19.65
N GLY A 226 8.00 -4.10 18.48
CA GLY A 226 8.42 -5.33 17.82
C GLY A 226 7.33 -6.06 17.07
N ARG A 227 6.31 -5.31 16.71
CA ARG A 227 5.20 -5.79 15.88
C ARG A 227 5.48 -5.56 14.41
#